data_7bc6aae78ecb95661c8e2753a8e65df7
#
_entry.id   7bc6aae78ecb95661c8e2753a8e65df7
#
_cell.length_a   1.000
_cell.length_b   1.000
_cell.length_c   1.000
_cell.angle_alpha   90.00
_cell.angle_beta   90.00
_cell.angle_gamma   90.00
#
_symmetry.space_group_name_H-M   'P 1'
#
loop_
_entity.id
_entity.type
_entity.pdbx_description
1 polymer ?
#
loop_
_entity_poly.entity_id
_entity_poly.type
_entity_poly.pdbx_seq_one_letter_code
_entity_poly.pdbx_strand_id
1 'polypeptide(L)'
;EKSLLKEVDRVSKSVDEKGYLEYEKNETFLSKLTKSKVGQQTYLGSILFHSSLKHISFEEECGMIDFDWVLKLFHNRNSVEVCSALYLRKVEGSNLSLNEQYRTNDYYYSFKSISTYKNKYPSEVKRSEKRINGSMGRYYYLMGDMRLSRKYLLKSTIELKTILYLITSF
;
A
#
# COMPACT_ATOMS: atom_id res chain seq x y z
N GLU A 1 -25.78 15.76 7.36
CA GLU A 1 -24.59 15.08 7.91
C GLU A 1 -23.35 15.74 7.33
N LYS A 2 -22.61 16.46 8.16
CA LYS A 2 -21.31 17.00 7.77
C LYS A 2 -20.31 15.84 7.77
N SER A 3 -19.95 15.35 6.57
CA SER A 3 -18.81 14.44 6.44
C SER A 3 -17.57 15.18 6.97
N LEU A 4 -16.93 14.64 7.98
CA LEU A 4 -15.65 15.14 8.49
C LEU A 4 -14.62 14.94 7.37
N LEU A 5 -14.31 15.99 6.65
CA LEU A 5 -13.17 16.03 5.75
C LEU A 5 -11.92 16.07 6.63
N LYS A 6 -11.23 14.96 6.73
CA LYS A 6 -9.91 14.90 7.36
C LYS A 6 -8.88 15.25 6.31
N GLU A 7 -8.47 16.48 6.30
CA GLU A 7 -7.32 16.92 5.53
C GLU A 7 -6.07 16.28 6.14
N VAL A 8 -5.41 15.42 5.39
CA VAL A 8 -4.15 14.82 5.82
C VAL A 8 -3.07 15.42 4.94
N ASP A 9 -2.45 16.45 5.47
CA ASP A 9 -1.25 17.02 4.87
C ASP A 9 -0.10 16.02 5.04
N ARG A 10 0.30 15.37 3.95
CA ARG A 10 1.39 14.40 3.92
C ARG A 10 2.48 14.83 2.97
N VAL A 11 3.12 15.91 3.31
CA VAL A 11 4.38 16.24 2.65
C VAL A 11 5.48 15.48 3.37
N SER A 12 6.03 14.46 2.73
CA SER A 12 7.02 13.56 3.33
C SER A 12 8.43 14.16 3.43
N LYS A 13 8.66 15.26 2.74
CA LYS A 13 9.94 16.01 2.71
C LYS A 13 9.64 17.51 2.67
N SER A 14 10.57 18.33 3.10
CA SER A 14 10.48 19.78 2.92
C SER A 14 10.35 20.11 1.43
N VAL A 15 9.31 20.82 1.08
CA VAL A 15 9.07 21.30 -0.29
C VAL A 15 10.14 22.34 -0.61
N ASP A 16 10.85 22.14 -1.70
CA ASP A 16 11.71 23.16 -2.24
C ASP A 16 10.88 24.29 -2.91
N GLU A 17 11.54 25.35 -3.38
CA GLU A 17 10.88 26.48 -4.05
C GLU A 17 10.10 26.07 -5.32
N LYS A 18 10.34 24.86 -5.85
CA LYS A 18 9.70 24.36 -7.07
C LYS A 18 8.31 23.83 -6.85
N GLY A 19 7.91 23.55 -5.60
CA GLY A 19 6.58 23.02 -5.28
C GLY A 19 6.37 21.55 -5.67
N TYR A 20 7.45 20.81 -6.00
CA TYR A 20 7.41 19.38 -6.30
C TYR A 20 8.66 18.66 -5.76
N LEU A 21 8.56 17.37 -5.58
CA LEU A 21 9.65 16.47 -5.18
C LEU A 21 9.96 15.50 -6.31
N GLU A 22 11.23 15.33 -6.62
CA GLU A 22 11.71 14.33 -7.57
C GLU A 22 12.16 13.08 -6.83
N TYR A 23 11.81 11.93 -7.38
CA TYR A 23 12.19 10.62 -6.90
C TYR A 23 13.02 9.90 -7.96
N GLU A 24 14.17 9.43 -7.55
CA GLU A 24 15.08 8.70 -8.42
C GLU A 24 14.52 7.37 -8.90
N LYS A 25 15.18 6.80 -9.88
CA LYS A 25 14.79 5.52 -10.47
C LYS A 25 14.58 4.43 -9.41
N ASN A 26 13.40 3.84 -9.41
CA ASN A 26 12.94 2.83 -8.46
C ASN A 26 12.67 3.32 -7.01
N GLU A 27 12.87 4.57 -6.66
CA GLU A 27 12.65 5.03 -5.29
C GLU A 27 11.18 4.84 -4.88
N THR A 28 10.25 5.32 -5.70
CA THR A 28 8.80 5.12 -5.47
C THR A 28 8.40 3.64 -5.56
N PHE A 29 8.97 2.91 -6.52
CA PHE A 29 8.74 1.48 -6.63
C PHE A 29 9.16 0.72 -5.35
N LEU A 30 10.36 0.95 -4.84
CA LEU A 30 10.86 0.30 -3.62
C LEU A 30 10.07 0.70 -2.38
N SER A 31 9.68 1.97 -2.29
CA SER A 31 8.79 2.45 -1.24
C SER A 31 7.45 1.73 -1.26
N LYS A 32 6.85 1.57 -2.43
CA LYS A 32 5.59 0.83 -2.60
C LYS A 32 5.77 -0.66 -2.35
N LEU A 33 6.81 -1.29 -2.92
CA LEU A 33 7.11 -2.70 -2.74
C LEU A 33 7.25 -3.05 -1.26
N THR A 34 8.01 -2.28 -0.50
CA THR A 34 8.18 -2.49 0.93
C THR A 34 7.01 -1.99 1.77
N LYS A 35 5.99 -1.38 1.15
CA LYS A 35 4.89 -0.67 1.85
C LYS A 35 5.43 0.29 2.92
N SER A 36 6.50 0.99 2.61
CA SER A 36 7.10 1.97 3.51
C SER A 36 6.11 3.09 3.83
N LYS A 37 6.21 3.65 5.02
CA LYS A 37 5.48 4.87 5.39
C LYS A 37 6.18 6.13 4.88
N VAL A 38 7.44 6.00 4.49
CA VAL A 38 8.28 7.04 3.94
C VAL A 38 8.31 6.89 2.43
N GLY A 39 8.31 7.98 1.71
CA GLY A 39 8.29 8.04 0.26
C GLY A 39 6.92 8.42 -0.30
N GLN A 40 6.85 8.49 -1.62
CA GLN A 40 5.70 8.98 -2.35
C GLN A 40 4.42 8.18 -2.04
N GLN A 41 3.34 8.89 -1.75
CA GLN A 41 2.02 8.30 -1.57
C GLN A 41 1.36 8.09 -2.94
N THR A 42 1.02 6.85 -3.23
CA THR A 42 0.45 6.46 -4.53
C THR A 42 -0.98 5.97 -4.36
N TYR A 43 -1.92 6.89 -4.34
CA TYR A 43 -3.33 6.57 -4.46
C TYR A 43 -3.71 6.53 -5.95
N LEU A 44 -4.51 5.56 -6.34
CA LEU A 44 -4.89 5.35 -7.74
C LEU A 44 -5.39 6.64 -8.42
N GLY A 45 -6.29 7.35 -7.78
CA GLY A 45 -6.88 8.59 -8.33
C GLY A 45 -5.95 9.81 -8.31
N SER A 46 -4.75 9.70 -7.75
CA SER A 46 -3.76 10.79 -7.68
C SER A 46 -2.56 10.58 -8.60
N ILE A 47 -2.57 9.56 -9.44
CA ILE A 47 -1.44 9.21 -10.31
C ILE A 47 -1.71 9.73 -11.72
N LEU A 48 -0.81 10.57 -12.23
CA LEU A 48 -0.71 10.92 -13.64
C LEU A 48 0.50 10.20 -14.24
N PHE A 49 0.36 9.66 -15.44
CA PHE A 49 1.44 8.96 -16.11
C PHE A 49 1.45 9.27 -17.62
N HIS A 50 2.62 9.16 -18.21
CA HIS A 50 2.80 9.42 -19.63
C HIS A 50 2.05 8.36 -20.48
N SER A 51 1.48 8.78 -21.61
CA SER A 51 0.67 7.94 -22.51
C SER A 51 1.40 6.69 -23.04
N SER A 52 2.73 6.72 -23.11
CA SER A 52 3.53 5.55 -23.47
C SER A 52 3.37 4.37 -22.48
N LEU A 53 2.87 4.61 -21.28
CA LEU A 53 2.67 3.61 -20.24
C LEU A 53 1.24 3.04 -20.21
N LYS A 54 0.37 3.48 -21.12
CA LYS A 54 -1.04 3.00 -21.23
C LYS A 54 -1.17 1.49 -21.44
N HIS A 55 -0.11 0.83 -21.91
CA HIS A 55 -0.07 -0.63 -22.08
C HIS A 55 0.02 -1.38 -20.73
N ILE A 56 0.35 -0.69 -19.63
CA ILE A 56 0.36 -1.27 -18.28
C ILE A 56 -1.08 -1.25 -17.78
N SER A 57 -1.79 -2.37 -17.94
CA SER A 57 -3.18 -2.53 -17.54
C SER A 57 -3.31 -3.03 -16.10
N PHE A 58 -4.51 -2.86 -15.54
CA PHE A 58 -4.91 -3.51 -14.31
C PHE A 58 -5.09 -5.01 -14.51
N GLU A 59 -4.87 -5.77 -13.46
CA GLU A 59 -5.21 -7.18 -13.41
C GLU A 59 -6.72 -7.31 -13.13
N GLU A 60 -7.52 -7.54 -14.17
CA GLU A 60 -8.99 -7.53 -14.07
C GLU A 60 -9.55 -8.74 -13.33
N GLU A 61 -8.90 -9.91 -13.45
CA GLU A 61 -9.31 -11.15 -12.77
C GLU A 61 -9.26 -11.05 -11.25
N CYS A 62 -8.46 -10.13 -10.73
CA CYS A 62 -8.18 -10.00 -9.31
C CYS A 62 -9.09 -9.00 -8.59
N GLY A 63 -9.93 -8.31 -9.30
CA GLY A 63 -10.82 -7.28 -8.75
C GLY A 63 -10.09 -6.17 -8.01
N MET A 64 -9.90 -5.03 -8.65
CA MET A 64 -9.49 -3.74 -8.07
C MET A 64 -8.18 -3.72 -7.29
N ILE A 65 -7.22 -4.59 -7.58
CA ILE A 65 -5.93 -4.58 -6.90
C ILE A 65 -5.00 -3.60 -7.61
N ASP A 66 -4.98 -2.39 -7.10
CA ASP A 66 -4.12 -1.31 -7.60
C ASP A 66 -2.63 -1.56 -7.31
N PHE A 67 -2.31 -2.40 -6.34
CA PHE A 67 -0.95 -2.64 -5.86
C PHE A 67 -0.03 -3.17 -6.97
N ASP A 68 -0.46 -4.19 -7.71
CA ASP A 68 0.30 -4.75 -8.83
C ASP A 68 0.53 -3.71 -9.94
N TRP A 69 -0.53 -2.99 -10.32
CA TRP A 69 -0.45 -1.94 -11.32
C TRP A 69 0.52 -0.84 -10.93
N VAL A 70 0.47 -0.38 -9.68
CA VAL A 70 1.39 0.65 -9.17
C VAL A 70 2.84 0.15 -9.18
N LEU A 71 3.09 -1.11 -8.78
CA LEU A 71 4.43 -1.68 -8.86
C LEU A 71 4.96 -1.69 -10.30
N LYS A 72 4.16 -2.14 -11.26
CA LYS A 72 4.51 -2.16 -12.69
C LYS A 72 4.75 -0.74 -13.23
N LEU A 73 3.91 0.21 -12.82
CA LEU A 73 3.99 1.59 -13.29
C LEU A 73 5.29 2.30 -12.85
N PHE A 74 5.73 2.08 -11.63
CA PHE A 74 6.92 2.75 -11.08
C PHE A 74 8.22 1.96 -11.22
N HIS A 75 8.16 0.69 -11.58
CA HIS A 75 9.36 -0.13 -11.74
C HIS A 75 10.26 0.40 -12.86
N ASN A 76 11.55 0.61 -12.54
CA ASN A 76 12.58 1.16 -13.42
C ASN A 76 12.30 2.59 -13.95
N ARG A 77 11.56 3.40 -13.20
CA ARG A 77 11.21 4.78 -13.59
C ARG A 77 11.48 5.76 -12.46
N ASN A 78 11.74 6.99 -12.85
CA ASN A 78 11.71 8.16 -11.98
C ASN A 78 10.25 8.60 -11.82
N SER A 79 9.98 9.37 -10.79
CA SER A 79 8.66 9.94 -10.54
C SER A 79 8.77 11.31 -9.88
N VAL A 80 7.68 12.05 -9.94
CA VAL A 80 7.56 13.39 -9.35
C VAL A 80 6.29 13.42 -8.50
N GLU A 81 6.37 14.05 -7.34
CA GLU A 81 5.21 14.32 -6.49
C GLU A 81 4.96 15.83 -6.45
N VAL A 82 3.76 16.24 -6.81
CA VAL A 82 3.32 17.62 -6.66
C VAL A 82 2.90 17.84 -5.21
N CYS A 83 3.58 18.76 -4.52
CA CYS A 83 3.40 19.04 -3.10
C CYS A 83 2.22 19.99 -2.83
N SER A 84 1.07 19.71 -3.45
CA SER A 84 -0.18 20.44 -3.27
C SER A 84 -1.31 19.46 -3.02
N ALA A 85 -2.29 19.83 -2.22
CA ALA A 85 -3.47 19.01 -1.94
C ALA A 85 -4.43 19.01 -3.14
N LEU A 86 -4.11 18.24 -4.18
CA LEU A 86 -4.88 18.15 -5.43
C LEU A 86 -5.87 16.98 -5.47
N TYR A 87 -5.84 16.09 -4.48
CA TYR A 87 -6.67 14.90 -4.45
C TYR A 87 -7.45 14.80 -3.14
N LEU A 88 -8.77 14.77 -3.26
CA LEU A 88 -9.68 14.59 -2.14
C LEU A 88 -10.21 13.16 -2.12
N ARG A 89 -9.88 12.40 -1.08
CA ARG A 89 -10.40 11.05 -0.88
C ARG A 89 -11.58 11.07 0.08
N LYS A 90 -12.76 10.66 -0.39
CA LYS A 90 -13.92 10.39 0.47
C LYS A 90 -13.77 9.01 1.11
N VAL A 91 -13.92 8.93 2.43
CA VAL A 91 -13.89 7.67 3.19
C VAL A 91 -15.30 7.40 3.69
N GLU A 92 -15.91 6.32 3.24
CA GLU A 92 -17.25 5.88 3.64
C GLU A 92 -17.19 4.51 4.31
N GLY A 93 -18.19 4.19 5.14
CA GLY A 93 -18.26 2.90 5.84
C GLY A 93 -18.42 1.67 4.94
N SER A 94 -18.78 1.88 3.67
CA SER A 94 -18.92 0.84 2.62
C SER A 94 -17.62 0.52 1.88
N ASN A 95 -16.46 0.93 2.40
CA ASN A 95 -15.18 0.68 1.73
C ASN A 95 -14.93 -0.80 1.49
N LEU A 96 -14.53 -1.15 0.26
CA LEU A 96 -14.17 -2.51 -0.15
C LEU A 96 -13.11 -3.17 0.77
N SER A 97 -12.26 -2.35 1.39
CA SER A 97 -11.24 -2.84 2.35
C SER A 97 -11.82 -3.48 3.61
N LEU A 98 -13.12 -3.36 3.88
CA LEU A 98 -13.85 -4.02 4.96
C LEU A 98 -14.52 -5.31 4.51
N ASN A 99 -14.56 -5.60 3.21
CA ASN A 99 -15.11 -6.83 2.67
C ASN A 99 -14.09 -7.97 2.76
N GLU A 100 -14.49 -9.11 3.34
CA GLU A 100 -13.60 -10.25 3.58
C GLU A 100 -13.08 -10.87 2.29
N GLN A 101 -13.95 -11.08 1.30
CA GLN A 101 -13.56 -11.64 0.01
C GLN A 101 -12.54 -10.74 -0.69
N TYR A 102 -12.79 -9.42 -0.68
CA TYR A 102 -11.84 -8.46 -1.23
C TYR A 102 -10.50 -8.50 -0.50
N ARG A 103 -10.50 -8.56 0.84
CA ARG A 103 -9.25 -8.63 1.64
C ARG A 103 -8.47 -9.91 1.40
N THR A 104 -9.17 -11.02 1.23
CA THR A 104 -8.55 -12.32 0.92
C THR A 104 -7.91 -12.30 -0.48
N ASN A 105 -8.61 -11.75 -1.46
CA ASN A 105 -8.09 -11.56 -2.81
C ASN A 105 -6.88 -10.62 -2.80
N ASP A 106 -6.97 -9.44 -2.15
CA ASP A 106 -5.87 -8.48 -2.01
C ASP A 106 -4.63 -9.14 -1.38
N TYR A 107 -4.82 -9.95 -0.34
CA TYR A 107 -3.74 -10.71 0.28
C TYR A 107 -3.05 -11.65 -0.71
N TYR A 108 -3.82 -12.53 -1.36
CA TYR A 108 -3.31 -13.52 -2.30
C TYR A 108 -2.57 -12.86 -3.49
N TYR A 109 -3.19 -11.89 -4.12
CA TYR A 109 -2.62 -11.23 -5.29
C TYR A 109 -1.46 -10.29 -4.95
N SER A 110 -1.45 -9.69 -3.76
CA SER A 110 -0.28 -8.95 -3.29
C SER A 110 0.95 -9.86 -3.20
N PHE A 111 0.80 -11.10 -2.69
CA PHE A 111 1.90 -12.07 -2.68
C PHE A 111 2.32 -12.50 -4.09
N LYS A 112 1.37 -12.76 -4.98
CA LYS A 112 1.65 -13.07 -6.39
C LYS A 112 2.45 -11.94 -7.05
N SER A 113 2.02 -10.70 -6.89
CA SER A 113 2.68 -9.52 -7.47
C SER A 113 4.10 -9.33 -6.98
N ILE A 114 4.35 -9.41 -5.66
CA ILE A 114 5.71 -9.21 -5.14
C ILE A 114 6.64 -10.36 -5.49
N SER A 115 6.13 -11.58 -5.70
CA SER A 115 6.95 -12.74 -6.04
C SER A 115 7.71 -12.56 -7.36
N THR A 116 7.18 -11.78 -8.30
CA THR A 116 7.83 -11.47 -9.57
C THR A 116 9.13 -10.68 -9.41
N TYR A 117 9.29 -10.00 -8.27
CA TYR A 117 10.47 -9.18 -7.96
C TYR A 117 11.47 -9.88 -7.04
N LYS A 118 11.21 -11.12 -6.60
CA LYS A 118 11.97 -11.83 -5.57
C LYS A 118 13.44 -12.02 -5.94
N ASN A 119 13.73 -12.32 -7.20
CA ASN A 119 15.11 -12.56 -7.66
C ASN A 119 15.94 -11.26 -7.65
N LYS A 120 15.32 -10.11 -7.90
CA LYS A 120 16.02 -8.82 -8.01
C LYS A 120 16.06 -8.06 -6.67
N TYR A 121 15.03 -8.23 -5.84
CA TYR A 121 14.83 -7.48 -4.59
C TYR A 121 14.41 -8.41 -3.43
N PRO A 122 15.24 -9.42 -3.08
CA PRO A 122 14.84 -10.47 -2.12
C PRO A 122 14.56 -9.92 -0.71
N SER A 123 15.35 -8.96 -0.25
CA SER A 123 15.18 -8.32 1.07
C SER A 123 13.89 -7.50 1.15
N GLU A 124 13.60 -6.72 0.11
CA GLU A 124 12.41 -5.87 -0.01
C GLU A 124 11.14 -6.72 -0.11
N VAL A 125 11.18 -7.80 -0.89
CA VAL A 125 10.08 -8.76 -0.99
C VAL A 125 9.81 -9.40 0.37
N LYS A 126 10.85 -9.88 1.07
CA LYS A 126 10.69 -10.45 2.42
C LYS A 126 10.08 -9.43 3.40
N ARG A 127 10.47 -8.16 3.30
CA ARG A 127 9.87 -7.07 4.10
C ARG A 127 8.40 -6.85 3.74
N SER A 128 8.07 -6.89 2.44
CA SER A 128 6.71 -6.77 1.94
C SER A 128 5.83 -7.91 2.43
N GLU A 129 6.28 -9.16 2.34
CA GLU A 129 5.58 -10.34 2.84
C GLU A 129 5.17 -10.18 4.31
N LYS A 130 6.10 -9.73 5.16
CA LYS A 130 5.80 -9.47 6.57
C LYS A 130 4.73 -8.38 6.75
N ARG A 131 4.75 -7.32 5.93
CA ARG A 131 3.78 -6.24 6.00
C ARG A 131 2.40 -6.64 5.50
N ILE A 132 2.33 -7.44 4.44
CA ILE A 132 1.07 -8.01 3.93
C ILE A 132 0.44 -8.88 5.03
N ASN A 133 1.22 -9.76 5.67
CA ASN A 133 0.75 -10.56 6.81
C ASN A 133 0.25 -9.66 7.96
N GLY A 134 1.00 -8.62 8.33
CA GLY A 134 0.59 -7.69 9.37
C GLY A 134 -0.72 -6.95 9.04
N SER A 135 -0.95 -6.60 7.78
CA SER A 135 -2.21 -6.00 7.33
C SER A 135 -3.38 -6.96 7.50
N MET A 136 -3.19 -8.22 7.09
CA MET A 136 -4.23 -9.26 7.21
C MET A 136 -4.53 -9.61 8.68
N GLY A 137 -3.49 -9.70 9.51
CA GLY A 137 -3.65 -9.94 10.95
C GLY A 137 -4.45 -8.84 11.65
N ARG A 138 -4.19 -7.57 11.34
CA ARG A 138 -4.98 -6.45 11.86
C ARG A 138 -6.42 -6.45 11.37
N TYR A 139 -6.65 -6.85 10.12
CA TYR A 139 -8.00 -6.99 9.59
C TYR A 139 -8.80 -8.01 10.41
N TYR A 140 -8.29 -9.23 10.62
CA TYR A 140 -8.98 -10.25 11.42
C TYR A 140 -9.15 -9.84 12.87
N TYR A 141 -8.19 -9.10 13.44
CA TYR A 141 -8.35 -8.53 14.78
C TYR A 141 -9.59 -7.62 14.86
N LEU A 142 -9.75 -6.71 13.88
CA LEU A 142 -10.89 -5.79 13.84
C LEU A 142 -12.22 -6.50 13.58
N MET A 143 -12.18 -7.64 12.88
CA MET A 143 -13.37 -8.49 12.65
C MET A 143 -13.68 -9.43 13.81
N GLY A 144 -12.86 -9.45 14.87
CA GLY A 144 -13.07 -10.30 16.05
C GLY A 144 -12.55 -11.74 15.89
N ASP A 145 -11.97 -12.12 14.75
CA ASP A 145 -11.33 -13.44 14.60
C ASP A 145 -9.90 -13.42 15.16
N MET A 146 -9.81 -13.62 16.48
CA MET A 146 -8.53 -13.60 17.19
C MET A 146 -7.59 -14.74 16.80
N ARG A 147 -8.13 -15.89 16.38
CA ARG A 147 -7.35 -17.04 15.94
C ARG A 147 -6.61 -16.72 14.63
N LEU A 148 -7.32 -16.25 13.62
CA LEU A 148 -6.73 -15.84 12.36
C LEU A 148 -5.82 -14.61 12.53
N SER A 149 -6.21 -13.66 13.37
CA SER A 149 -5.38 -12.52 13.71
C SER A 149 -3.99 -12.95 14.17
N ARG A 150 -3.88 -13.81 15.19
CA ARG A 150 -2.60 -14.34 15.70
C ARG A 150 -1.81 -15.05 14.60
N LYS A 151 -2.46 -15.93 13.82
CA LYS A 151 -1.84 -16.66 12.71
C LYS A 151 -1.07 -15.74 11.75
N TYR A 152 -1.63 -14.59 11.43
CA TYR A 152 -1.03 -13.65 10.48
C TYR A 152 -0.05 -12.69 11.18
N LEU A 153 -0.35 -12.20 12.39
CA LEU A 153 0.52 -11.31 13.12
C LEU A 153 1.86 -11.95 13.48
N LEU A 154 1.89 -13.24 13.80
CA LEU A 154 3.14 -13.98 14.05
C LEU A 154 4.06 -14.06 12.83
N LYS A 155 3.51 -13.91 11.62
CA LYS A 155 4.28 -13.84 10.36
C LYS A 155 4.67 -12.42 9.95
N SER A 156 4.25 -11.43 10.72
CA SER A 156 4.46 -10.02 10.41
C SER A 156 5.78 -9.47 10.97
N THR A 157 6.04 -8.19 10.72
CA THR A 157 7.12 -7.46 11.39
C THR A 157 6.75 -7.26 12.86
N ILE A 158 7.70 -7.57 13.74
CA ILE A 158 7.54 -7.32 15.18
C ILE A 158 7.75 -5.82 15.42
N GLU A 159 6.66 -5.09 15.57
CA GLU A 159 6.58 -3.69 15.95
C GLU A 159 5.75 -3.59 17.24
N LEU A 160 5.90 -2.51 18.02
CA LEU A 160 5.10 -2.31 19.23
C LEU A 160 3.61 -2.50 19.00
N LYS A 161 3.09 -1.97 17.90
CA LYS A 161 1.69 -2.15 17.51
C LYS A 161 1.31 -3.62 17.26
N THR A 162 2.19 -4.41 16.65
CA THR A 162 1.98 -5.85 16.45
C THR A 162 1.94 -6.59 17.77
N ILE A 163 2.83 -6.25 18.70
CA ILE A 163 2.87 -6.83 20.05
C ILE A 163 1.57 -6.54 20.79
N LEU A 164 1.09 -5.29 20.75
CA LEU A 164 -0.18 -4.92 21.37
C LEU A 164 -1.35 -5.74 20.81
N TYR A 165 -1.47 -5.87 19.51
CA TYR A 165 -2.51 -6.72 18.89
C TYR A 165 -2.37 -8.20 19.27
N LEU A 166 -1.16 -8.73 19.38
CA LEU A 166 -0.93 -10.10 19.81
C LEU A 166 -1.38 -10.30 21.27
N ILE A 167 -0.97 -9.43 22.20
CA ILE A 167 -1.32 -9.52 23.62
C ILE A 167 -2.85 -9.44 23.82
N THR A 168 -3.51 -8.50 23.13
CA THR A 168 -4.95 -8.29 23.26
C THR A 168 -5.81 -9.27 22.45
N SER A 169 -5.20 -10.18 21.71
CA SER A 169 -5.90 -11.21 20.93
C SER A 169 -6.05 -12.55 21.68
N PHE A 170 -5.59 -12.64 22.93
CA PHE A 170 -5.72 -13.82 23.79
C PHE A 170 -6.96 -13.82 24.68
#